data_9da0f9e92def2039951b7f4baaedff5c
#
_entry.id   9da0f9e92def2039951b7f4baaedff5c
#
_cell.length_a   1.000
_cell.length_b   1.000
_cell.length_c   1.000
_cell.angle_alpha   90.00
_cell.angle_beta   90.00
_cell.angle_gamma   90.00
#
_symmetry.space_group_name_H-M   'P 1'
#
loop_
_entity.id
_entity.type
_entity.pdbx_description
1 polymer ?
#
loop_
_entity_poly.entity_id
_entity_poly.type
_entity_poly.pdbx_seq_one_letter_code
_entity_poly.pdbx_strand_id
1 'polypeptide(L)'
;MSAIAGDTADSDTPLRAVFKINLNGKPVSIGTVGQAYRFISNLSSIEWIEFRALHADAVSALQGAAGNAMLTVQATNALRALFARAKLL
;
A
#
# COMPACT_ATOMS: atom_id res chain seq x y z
N MET A 1 -18.74 -12.58 -9.15
CA MET A 1 -18.31 -12.31 -8.78
C MET A 1 -17.09 -12.01 -8.72
N SER A 2 -16.58 -11.72 -9.32
CA SER A 2 -15.29 -11.42 -9.45
C SER A 2 -14.89 -10.18 -8.92
N ALA A 3 -15.64 -9.56 -8.24
CA ALA A 3 -15.35 -8.29 -7.68
C ALA A 3 -14.27 -8.33 -6.63
N ILE A 4 -13.83 -9.50 -6.27
CA ILE A 4 -12.86 -9.62 -5.22
C ILE A 4 -11.57 -8.87 -5.52
N ALA A 5 -11.10 -8.97 -6.74
CA ALA A 5 -9.86 -8.29 -7.09
C ALA A 5 -10.00 -6.78 -7.03
N GLY A 6 -11.19 -6.27 -7.31
CA GLY A 6 -11.41 -4.85 -7.25
C GLY A 6 -11.63 -4.34 -5.84
N ASP A 7 -11.99 -5.23 -4.92
CA ASP A 7 -12.34 -4.80 -3.57
C ASP A 7 -11.18 -4.14 -2.86
N THR A 8 -9.97 -4.67 -3.01
CA THR A 8 -8.83 -4.09 -2.33
C THR A 8 -8.54 -2.69 -2.88
N ALA A 9 -8.55 -2.54 -4.19
CA ALA A 9 -8.27 -1.25 -4.81
C ALA A 9 -9.35 -0.21 -4.52
N ASP A 10 -10.57 -0.66 -4.26
CA ASP A 10 -11.68 0.23 -3.99
C ASP A 10 -11.96 0.41 -2.50
N SER A 11 -11.12 -0.17 -1.65
CA SER A 11 -11.36 -0.12 -0.21
C SER A 11 -11.15 1.28 0.34
N ASP A 12 -12.14 1.77 1.06
CA ASP A 12 -12.06 3.05 1.75
C ASP A 12 -11.61 2.89 3.20
N THR A 13 -11.23 1.68 3.59
CA THR A 13 -10.79 1.42 4.95
C THR A 13 -9.59 2.30 5.27
N PRO A 14 -9.67 3.13 6.32
CA PRO A 14 -8.55 4.03 6.62
C PRO A 14 -7.36 3.29 7.20
N LEU A 15 -6.19 3.70 6.80
CA LEU A 15 -4.97 3.23 7.41
C LEU A 15 -4.77 3.95 8.74
N ARG A 16 -3.84 3.45 9.54
CA ARG A 16 -3.54 4.05 10.84
C ARG A 16 -2.70 5.30 10.74
N ALA A 17 -2.21 5.60 9.54
CA ALA A 17 -1.43 6.79 9.30
C ALA A 17 -1.65 7.24 7.86
N VAL A 18 -1.40 8.52 7.61
CA VAL A 18 -1.42 9.04 6.24
C VAL A 18 0.02 9.20 5.80
N PHE A 19 0.35 8.57 4.68
CA PHE A 19 1.68 8.66 4.12
C PHE A 19 1.71 9.77 3.08
N LYS A 20 2.63 10.69 3.24
CA LYS A 20 2.83 11.75 2.26
C LYS A 20 4.11 11.44 1.49
N ILE A 21 3.94 11.13 0.23
CA ILE A 21 5.02 10.69 -0.63
C ILE A 21 5.25 11.73 -1.70
N ASN A 22 6.53 12.01 -1.96
CA ASN A 22 6.88 12.94 -3.00
C ASN A 22 7.41 12.13 -4.18
N LEU A 23 6.62 12.03 -5.22
CA LEU A 23 6.97 11.23 -6.37
C LEU A 23 7.13 12.14 -7.57
N ASN A 24 8.37 12.26 -8.06
CA ASN A 24 8.68 13.11 -9.22
C ASN A 24 8.19 14.55 -9.03
N GLY A 25 8.32 15.06 -7.81
CA GLY A 25 7.91 16.42 -7.52
C GLY A 25 6.42 16.58 -7.26
N LYS A 26 5.65 15.49 -7.29
CA LYS A 26 4.22 15.55 -7.04
C LYS A 26 3.93 14.93 -5.68
N PRO A 27 3.25 15.66 -4.80
CA PRO A 27 2.86 15.09 -3.51
C PRO A 27 1.71 14.12 -3.70
N VAL A 28 1.82 12.96 -3.06
CA VAL A 28 0.77 11.96 -3.06
C VAL A 28 0.44 11.63 -1.61
N SER A 29 -0.84 11.68 -1.28
CA SER A 29 -1.29 11.32 0.06
C SER A 29 -1.96 9.96 0.01
N ILE A 30 -1.56 9.07 0.90
CA ILE A 30 -2.10 7.73 0.96
C ILE A 30 -2.64 7.52 2.36
N GLY A 31 -3.94 7.44 2.48
CA GLY A 31 -4.60 7.29 3.77
C GLY A 31 -5.57 6.13 3.85
N THR A 32 -5.84 5.45 2.75
CA THR A 32 -6.74 4.30 2.75
C THR A 32 -6.07 3.10 2.14
N VAL A 33 -6.64 1.92 2.43
CA VAL A 33 -6.14 0.66 1.89
C VAL A 33 -6.16 0.70 0.36
N GLY A 34 -7.24 1.20 -0.22
CA GLY A 34 -7.36 1.25 -1.67
C GLY A 34 -6.32 2.16 -2.31
N GLN A 35 -6.10 3.32 -1.72
CA GLN A 35 -5.09 4.25 -2.25
C GLN A 35 -3.70 3.62 -2.22
N ALA A 36 -3.38 2.95 -1.12
CA ALA A 36 -2.07 2.31 -0.98
C ALA A 36 -1.92 1.18 -1.99
N TYR A 37 -2.97 0.38 -2.14
CA TYR A 37 -2.92 -0.76 -3.04
C TYR A 37 -2.70 -0.29 -4.49
N ARG A 38 -3.43 0.73 -4.90
CA ARG A 38 -3.28 1.28 -6.26
C ARG A 38 -1.87 1.84 -6.46
N PHE A 39 -1.37 2.53 -5.45
CA PHE A 39 -0.07 3.15 -5.56
C PHE A 39 1.03 2.10 -5.76
N ILE A 40 1.08 1.10 -4.88
CA ILE A 40 2.15 0.11 -4.96
C ILE A 40 1.98 -0.83 -6.16
N SER A 41 0.74 -1.03 -6.62
CA SER A 41 0.50 -1.87 -7.79
C SER A 41 0.98 -1.22 -9.08
N ASN A 42 1.08 0.11 -9.09
CA ASN A 42 1.51 0.84 -10.27
C ASN A 42 3.00 1.14 -10.28
N LEU A 43 3.73 0.76 -9.24
CA LEU A 43 5.16 0.99 -9.20
C LEU A 43 5.87 0.03 -10.12
N SER A 44 6.97 0.50 -10.70
CA SER A 44 7.76 -0.32 -11.60
C SER A 44 8.41 -1.46 -10.84
N SER A 45 8.25 -2.67 -11.36
CA SER A 45 8.84 -3.81 -10.72
C SER A 45 10.36 -3.78 -10.77
N ILE A 46 10.93 -3.09 -11.73
CA ILE A 46 12.38 -3.03 -11.86
C ILE A 46 13.00 -2.36 -10.65
N GLU A 47 12.41 -1.28 -10.20
CA GLU A 47 12.94 -0.56 -9.07
C GLU A 47 12.72 -1.29 -7.76
N TRP A 48 11.83 -2.27 -7.77
CA TRP A 48 11.44 -2.94 -6.55
C TRP A 48 12.00 -4.34 -6.40
N ILE A 49 12.89 -4.74 -7.29
CA ILE A 49 13.44 -6.10 -7.22
C ILE A 49 14.09 -6.38 -5.87
N GLU A 50 14.86 -5.42 -5.37
CA GLU A 50 15.54 -5.61 -4.09
C GLU A 50 14.58 -5.62 -2.90
N PHE A 51 13.37 -5.10 -3.12
CA PHE A 51 12.39 -4.99 -2.04
C PHE A 51 11.18 -5.88 -2.29
N ARG A 52 11.37 -6.91 -3.09
CA ARG A 52 10.24 -7.75 -3.49
C ARG A 52 9.49 -8.31 -2.29
N ALA A 53 10.21 -8.74 -1.27
CA ALA A 53 9.56 -9.31 -0.09
C ALA A 53 8.72 -8.27 0.63
N LEU A 54 9.24 -7.05 0.76
CA LEU A 54 8.47 -5.99 1.41
C LEU A 54 7.25 -5.61 0.59
N HIS A 55 7.39 -5.59 -0.72
CA HIS A 55 6.27 -5.29 -1.60
C HIS A 55 5.19 -6.36 -1.47
N ALA A 56 5.58 -7.62 -1.50
CA ALA A 56 4.64 -8.73 -1.38
C ALA A 56 3.93 -8.70 -0.02
N ASP A 57 4.68 -8.41 1.05
CA ASP A 57 4.09 -8.31 2.37
C ASP A 57 3.06 -7.18 2.43
N ALA A 58 3.38 -6.05 1.82
CA ALA A 58 2.47 -4.92 1.81
C ALA A 58 1.19 -5.24 1.03
N VAL A 59 1.33 -5.87 -0.13
CA VAL A 59 0.16 -6.25 -0.92
C VAL A 59 -0.72 -7.20 -0.12
N SER A 60 -0.11 -8.21 0.48
CA SER A 60 -0.87 -9.20 1.25
C SER A 60 -1.56 -8.55 2.44
N ALA A 61 -0.86 -7.67 3.15
CA ALA A 61 -1.44 -7.00 4.31
C ALA A 61 -2.59 -6.09 3.91
N LEU A 62 -2.49 -5.42 2.76
CA LEU A 62 -3.57 -4.57 2.29
C LEU A 62 -4.80 -5.38 1.90
N GLN A 63 -4.59 -6.53 1.26
CA GLN A 63 -5.70 -7.40 0.92
C GLN A 63 -6.43 -7.88 2.16
N GLY A 64 -5.68 -8.22 3.20
CA GLY A 64 -6.29 -8.60 4.47
C GLY A 64 -7.03 -7.45 5.11
N ALA A 65 -6.45 -6.26 5.09
CA ALA A 65 -7.05 -5.09 5.73
C ALA A 65 -8.32 -4.65 5.00
N ALA A 66 -8.41 -4.88 3.70
CA ALA A 66 -9.61 -4.54 2.96
C ALA A 66 -10.82 -5.32 3.47
N GLY A 67 -10.59 -6.55 3.92
CA GLY A 67 -11.66 -7.38 4.47
C GLY A 67 -11.81 -7.29 5.97
N ASN A 68 -10.81 -6.74 6.66
CA ASN A 68 -10.85 -6.68 8.12
C ASN A 68 -10.10 -5.45 8.59
N ALA A 69 -10.83 -4.47 9.07
CA ALA A 69 -10.24 -3.19 9.47
C ALA A 69 -9.23 -3.34 10.61
N MET A 70 -9.31 -4.39 11.40
CA MET A 70 -8.35 -4.60 12.47
C MET A 70 -6.95 -4.89 11.93
N LEU A 71 -6.83 -5.32 10.70
CA LEU A 71 -5.55 -5.61 10.09
C LEU A 71 -4.86 -4.38 9.51
N THR A 72 -5.49 -3.21 9.65
CA THR A 72 -4.88 -1.99 9.12
C THR A 72 -3.60 -1.60 9.84
N VAL A 73 -3.44 -2.02 11.08
CA VAL A 73 -2.18 -1.79 11.79
C VAL A 73 -1.03 -2.49 11.07
N GLN A 74 -1.24 -3.75 10.71
CA GLN A 74 -0.23 -4.52 10.00
C GLN A 74 0.03 -3.94 8.62
N ALA A 75 -1.03 -3.55 7.92
CA ALA A 75 -0.88 -2.95 6.61
C ALA A 75 -0.11 -1.63 6.69
N THR A 76 -0.42 -0.81 7.67
CA THR A 76 0.28 0.45 7.85
C THR A 76 1.78 0.23 8.12
N ASN A 77 2.09 -0.74 8.96
CA ASN A 77 3.48 -1.04 9.27
C ASN A 77 4.22 -1.59 8.06
N ALA A 78 3.57 -2.45 7.27
CA ALA A 78 4.18 -3.00 6.07
C ALA A 78 4.45 -1.91 5.04
N LEU A 79 3.52 -0.98 4.88
CA LEU A 79 3.70 0.14 3.96
C LEU A 79 4.82 1.06 4.43
N ARG A 80 4.88 1.32 5.73
CA ARG A 80 5.93 2.18 6.26
C ARG A 80 7.30 1.59 5.99
N ALA A 81 7.45 0.29 6.21
CA ALA A 81 8.72 -0.38 5.95
C ALA A 81 9.07 -0.32 4.47
N LEU A 82 8.10 -0.56 3.60
CA LEU A 82 8.31 -0.53 2.17
C LEU A 82 8.72 0.86 1.70
N PHE A 83 7.97 1.87 2.11
CA PHE A 83 8.23 3.24 1.67
C PHE A 83 9.54 3.77 2.21
N ALA A 84 9.88 3.41 3.44
CA ALA A 84 11.14 3.85 4.03
C ALA A 84 12.33 3.24 3.28
N ARG A 85 12.24 1.97 2.93
CA ARG A 85 13.31 1.31 2.20
C ARG A 85 13.43 1.86 0.78
N ALA A 86 12.32 2.27 0.19
CA ALA A 86 12.31 2.84 -1.14
C ALA A 86 12.65 4.33 -1.13
N LYS A 87 12.83 4.90 0.04
CA LYS A 87 13.17 6.32 0.20
C LYS A 87 12.08 7.22 -0.35
N LEU A 88 10.85 6.80 -0.19
CA LEU A 88 9.70 7.61 -0.61
C LEU A 88 9.17 8.48 0.51
N LEU A 89 9.49 8.16 1.75
CA LEU A 89 9.09 8.96 2.88
C LEU A 89 10.10 10.06 3.19
#